data_dfb81a3e789444e32a4210fcb93f9358
#
_entry.id   dfb81a3e789444e32a4210fcb93f9358
#
_cell.length_a   1.000
_cell.length_b   1.000
_cell.length_c   1.000
_cell.angle_alpha   90.00
_cell.angle_beta   90.00
_cell.angle_gamma   90.00
#
_symmetry.space_group_name_H-M   'P 1'
#
loop_
_entity.id
_entity.type
_entity.pdbx_description
1 polymer ?
#
loop_
_entity_poly.entity_id
_entity_poly.type
_entity_poly.pdbx_seq_one_letter_code
_entity_poly.pdbx_strand_id
1 'polypeptide(L)'
;MSAALQQAALGLAAGEVPIGSVVEADGKIIARAFWRLRDGLLAHPELVALQASNRRDVTLITTLEPCLLCMAAAMFAFARRVVYALESPTDGGTRIEDFWNPAAGSVAPYRFPEVVGGVERARSRQLVAEFLERHPDAPLARWAETLV
;
A
#
# COMPACT_ATOMS: atom_id res chain seq x y z
N MET A 1 -5.33 7.73 7.08
CA MET A 1 -4.93 8.14 5.71
C MET A 1 -3.99 9.35 5.69
N SER A 2 -4.23 10.46 6.38
CA SER A 2 -3.34 11.64 6.29
C SER A 2 -1.85 11.35 6.48
N ALA A 3 -1.48 10.45 7.40
CA ALA A 3 -0.07 10.07 7.60
C ALA A 3 0.53 9.30 6.40
N ALA A 4 -0.26 8.47 5.72
CA ALA A 4 0.18 7.78 4.50
C ALA A 4 0.36 8.77 3.34
N LEU A 5 -0.56 9.73 3.19
CA LEU A 5 -0.43 10.81 2.20
C LEU A 5 0.81 11.69 2.45
N GLN A 6 1.17 11.94 3.72
CA GLN A 6 2.43 12.62 4.03
C GLN A 6 3.65 11.82 3.56
N GLN A 7 3.64 10.50 3.71
CA GLN A 7 4.71 9.65 3.19
C GLN A 7 4.76 9.67 1.66
N ALA A 8 3.61 9.62 0.99
CA ALA A 8 3.54 9.75 -0.46
C ALA A 8 4.11 11.10 -0.95
N ALA A 9 3.79 12.20 -0.25
CA ALA A 9 4.34 13.52 -0.57
C ALA A 9 5.86 13.60 -0.38
N LEU A 10 6.43 12.88 0.59
CA LEU A 10 7.89 12.76 0.72
C LEU A 10 8.49 12.00 -0.46
N GLY A 11 7.83 10.94 -0.95
CA GLY A 11 8.22 10.22 -2.17
C GLY A 11 8.21 11.15 -3.38
N LEU A 12 7.13 11.90 -3.58
CA LEU A 12 7.02 12.89 -4.66
C LEU A 12 8.15 13.93 -4.60
N ALA A 13 8.43 14.46 -3.43
CA ALA A 13 9.52 15.44 -3.24
C ALA A 13 10.91 14.84 -3.55
N ALA A 14 11.05 13.52 -3.44
CA ALA A 14 12.28 12.79 -3.80
C ALA A 14 12.33 12.37 -5.28
N GLY A 15 11.31 12.72 -6.10
CA GLY A 15 11.20 12.32 -7.50
C GLY A 15 10.72 10.88 -7.72
N GLU A 16 10.17 10.27 -6.68
CA GLU A 16 9.64 8.90 -6.72
C GLU A 16 8.12 8.89 -6.91
N VAL A 17 7.58 7.77 -7.37
CA VAL A 17 6.13 7.58 -7.42
C VAL A 17 5.54 7.77 -6.02
N PRO A 18 4.48 8.59 -5.85
CA PRO A 18 3.97 9.00 -4.54
C PRO A 18 3.12 7.91 -3.88
N ILE A 19 3.76 6.80 -3.55
CA ILE A 19 3.14 5.72 -2.76
C ILE A 19 3.69 5.80 -1.34
N GLY A 20 2.79 5.94 -0.37
CA GLY A 20 3.13 6.03 1.04
C GLY A 20 2.28 5.10 1.89
N SER A 21 2.91 4.44 2.85
CA SER A 21 2.25 3.49 3.74
C SER A 21 2.62 3.73 5.19
N VAL A 22 1.68 3.47 6.07
CA VAL A 22 1.89 3.47 7.51
C VAL A 22 1.20 2.28 8.15
N VAL A 23 1.72 1.86 9.28
CA VAL A 23 1.09 0.85 10.14
C VAL A 23 0.62 1.52 11.42
N GLU A 24 -0.64 1.28 11.74
CA GLU A 24 -1.29 1.76 12.96
C GLU A 24 -1.55 0.59 13.91
N ALA A 25 -1.27 0.79 15.18
CA ALA A 25 -1.67 -0.08 16.28
C ALA A 25 -2.08 0.77 17.47
N ASP A 26 -3.17 0.39 18.15
CA ASP A 26 -3.66 1.02 19.36
C ASP A 26 -3.86 2.55 19.22
N GLY A 27 -4.35 3.00 18.05
CA GLY A 27 -4.56 4.42 17.75
C GLY A 27 -3.29 5.22 17.43
N LYS A 28 -2.14 4.56 17.28
CA LYS A 28 -0.84 5.21 17.02
C LYS A 28 -0.20 4.69 15.75
N ILE A 29 0.42 5.57 15.00
CA ILE A 29 1.26 5.18 13.88
C ILE A 29 2.61 4.69 14.41
N ILE A 30 2.92 3.41 14.19
CA ILE A 30 4.12 2.74 14.71
C ILE A 30 5.19 2.49 13.64
N ALA A 31 4.82 2.56 12.34
CA ALA A 31 5.76 2.45 11.23
C ALA A 31 5.31 3.32 10.06
N ARG A 32 6.26 3.77 9.25
CA ARG A 32 6.05 4.62 8.08
C ARG A 32 7.02 4.24 6.99
N ALA A 33 6.57 4.28 5.73
CA ALA A 33 7.43 4.11 4.56
C ALA A 33 6.84 4.85 3.37
N PHE A 34 7.68 5.18 2.40
CA PHE A 34 7.27 5.59 1.06
C PHE A 34 8.11 4.86 0.00
N TRP A 35 7.61 4.79 -1.21
CA TRP A 35 8.29 4.12 -2.31
C TRP A 35 9.64 4.78 -2.62
N ARG A 36 10.67 3.93 -2.81
CA ARG A 36 11.99 4.34 -3.28
C ARG A 36 12.57 3.24 -4.17
N LEU A 37 12.70 3.51 -5.44
CA LEU A 37 13.19 2.53 -6.42
C LEU A 37 14.58 1.96 -6.05
N ARG A 38 15.45 2.79 -5.49
CA ARG A 38 16.81 2.40 -5.07
C ARG A 38 16.84 1.33 -3.96
N ASP A 39 15.78 1.18 -3.19
CA ASP A 39 15.72 0.20 -2.08
C ASP A 39 15.42 -1.22 -2.59
N GLY A 40 15.14 -1.37 -3.90
CA GLY A 40 14.94 -2.64 -4.58
C GLY A 40 13.49 -2.91 -4.97
N LEU A 41 13.31 -3.83 -5.91
CA LEU A 41 11.99 -4.13 -6.51
C LEU A 41 10.95 -4.65 -5.53
N LEU A 42 11.36 -5.27 -4.43
CA LEU A 42 10.46 -5.81 -3.41
C LEU A 42 10.27 -4.86 -2.23
N ALA A 43 10.93 -3.71 -2.21
CA ALA A 43 10.83 -2.74 -1.13
C ALA A 43 9.56 -1.87 -1.24
N HIS A 44 8.42 -2.52 -1.46
CA HIS A 44 7.12 -1.84 -1.44
C HIS A 44 6.87 -1.19 -0.08
N PRO A 45 6.34 0.04 -0.01
CA PRO A 45 6.18 0.75 1.26
C PRO A 45 5.31 -0.01 2.26
N GLU A 46 4.34 -0.79 1.79
CA GLU A 46 3.52 -1.66 2.63
C GLU A 46 4.38 -2.72 3.33
N LEU A 47 5.24 -3.42 2.57
CA LEU A 47 6.14 -4.43 3.12
C LEU A 47 7.11 -3.82 4.12
N VAL A 48 7.73 -2.71 3.74
CA VAL A 48 8.69 -2.01 4.59
C VAL A 48 8.04 -1.58 5.91
N ALA A 49 6.83 -1.01 5.85
CA ALA A 49 6.11 -0.58 7.04
C ALA A 49 5.67 -1.76 7.92
N LEU A 50 5.16 -2.86 7.31
CA LEU A 50 4.78 -4.07 8.04
C LEU A 50 5.98 -4.71 8.74
N GLN A 51 7.12 -4.86 8.05
CA GLN A 51 8.35 -5.39 8.63
C GLN A 51 8.86 -4.52 9.80
N ALA A 52 8.86 -3.20 9.62
CA ALA A 52 9.30 -2.27 10.66
C ALA A 52 8.38 -2.27 11.88
N SER A 53 7.09 -2.53 11.70
CA SER A 53 6.12 -2.58 12.79
C SER A 53 6.36 -3.75 13.73
N ASN A 54 6.75 -4.91 13.19
CA ASN A 54 6.94 -6.18 13.90
C ASN A 54 5.78 -6.51 14.88
N ARG A 55 4.53 -6.20 14.48
CA ARG A 55 3.33 -6.33 15.31
C ARG A 55 2.21 -7.06 14.55
N ARG A 56 1.35 -7.75 15.30
CA ARG A 56 0.09 -8.34 14.83
C ARG A 56 -1.08 -7.42 15.17
N ASP A 57 -2.25 -7.74 14.64
CA ASP A 57 -3.52 -7.02 14.88
C ASP A 57 -3.45 -5.52 14.53
N VAL A 58 -2.66 -5.22 13.50
CA VAL A 58 -2.42 -3.86 13.01
C VAL A 58 -3.38 -3.47 11.89
N THR A 59 -3.49 -2.16 11.64
CA THR A 59 -4.08 -1.61 10.43
C THR A 59 -2.96 -1.15 9.49
N LEU A 60 -2.90 -1.71 8.29
CA LEU A 60 -2.08 -1.17 7.20
C LEU A 60 -2.87 -0.07 6.50
N ILE A 61 -2.28 1.11 6.32
CA ILE A 61 -2.90 2.25 5.65
C ILE A 61 -1.94 2.70 4.55
N THR A 62 -2.40 2.69 3.30
CA THR A 62 -1.58 3.01 2.13
C THR A 62 -2.31 3.92 1.14
N THR A 63 -1.58 4.69 0.36
CA THR A 63 -2.16 5.64 -0.60
C THR A 63 -2.57 5.00 -1.91
N LEU A 64 -2.10 3.78 -2.19
CA LEU A 64 -2.47 2.99 -3.35
C LEU A 64 -3.02 1.63 -2.91
N GLU A 65 -3.92 1.05 -3.68
CA GLU A 65 -4.38 -0.32 -3.47
C GLU A 65 -3.19 -1.28 -3.43
N PRO A 66 -3.02 -2.08 -2.36
CA PRO A 66 -1.91 -3.01 -2.26
C PRO A 66 -1.94 -4.04 -3.38
N CYS A 67 -0.80 -4.27 -4.02
CA CYS A 67 -0.65 -5.35 -4.98
C CYS A 67 -0.76 -6.73 -4.31
N LEU A 68 -0.79 -7.79 -5.12
CA LEU A 68 -0.89 -9.18 -4.62
C LEU A 68 0.16 -9.52 -3.56
N LEU A 69 1.42 -9.09 -3.77
CA LEU A 69 2.51 -9.31 -2.81
C LEU A 69 2.22 -8.63 -1.47
N CYS A 70 1.75 -7.37 -1.51
CA CYS A 70 1.48 -6.58 -0.31
C CYS A 70 0.26 -7.11 0.46
N MET A 71 -0.78 -7.59 -0.24
CA MET A 71 -1.93 -8.23 0.39
C MET A 71 -1.52 -9.54 1.08
N ALA A 72 -0.73 -10.40 0.41
CA ALA A 72 -0.19 -11.60 1.03
C ALA A 72 0.66 -11.26 2.26
N ALA A 73 1.53 -10.25 2.17
CA ALA A 73 2.34 -9.81 3.31
C ALA A 73 1.48 -9.30 4.48
N ALA A 74 0.40 -8.57 4.21
CA ALA A 74 -0.53 -8.12 5.25
C ALA A 74 -1.19 -9.32 5.97
N MET A 75 -1.60 -10.36 5.23
CA MET A 75 -2.13 -11.60 5.79
C MET A 75 -1.08 -12.31 6.68
N PHE A 76 0.14 -12.49 6.19
CA PHE A 76 1.23 -13.13 6.93
C PHE A 76 1.66 -12.32 8.17
N ALA A 77 1.55 -11.00 8.11
CA ALA A 77 1.77 -10.11 9.25
C ALA A 77 0.58 -10.07 10.24
N PHE A 78 -0.48 -10.82 9.98
CA PHE A 78 -1.71 -10.82 10.77
C PHE A 78 -2.33 -9.42 10.90
N ALA A 79 -2.31 -8.63 9.82
CA ALA A 79 -3.04 -7.39 9.78
C ALA A 79 -4.54 -7.67 9.89
N ARG A 80 -5.24 -6.95 10.77
CA ARG A 80 -6.70 -7.06 10.91
C ARG A 80 -7.44 -6.27 9.85
N ARG A 81 -6.82 -5.19 9.34
CA ARG A 81 -7.43 -4.27 8.39
C ARG A 81 -6.40 -3.70 7.42
N VAL A 82 -6.82 -3.51 6.19
CA VAL A 82 -6.12 -2.75 5.15
C VAL A 82 -7.00 -1.60 4.70
N VAL A 83 -6.46 -0.38 4.73
CA VAL A 83 -7.14 0.84 4.26
C VAL A 83 -6.33 1.44 3.13
N TYR A 84 -6.95 1.66 1.96
CA TYR A 84 -6.25 2.29 0.85
C TYR A 84 -7.02 3.48 0.26
N ALA A 85 -6.29 4.36 -0.44
CA ALA A 85 -6.87 5.55 -1.02
C ALA A 85 -7.32 5.34 -2.47
N LEU A 86 -6.38 5.07 -3.37
CA LEU A 86 -6.59 4.97 -4.81
C LEU A 86 -6.55 3.52 -5.25
N GLU A 87 -7.47 3.13 -6.10
CA GLU A 87 -7.48 1.81 -6.73
C GLU A 87 -6.32 1.66 -7.71
N SER A 88 -5.80 0.43 -7.85
CA SER A 88 -4.81 0.05 -8.85
C SER A 88 -5.43 -0.90 -9.88
N PRO A 89 -5.88 -0.39 -11.04
CA PRO A 89 -6.62 -1.20 -12.02
C PRO A 89 -5.80 -2.35 -12.60
N THR A 90 -4.47 -2.21 -12.63
CA THR A 90 -3.58 -3.16 -13.32
C THR A 90 -3.03 -4.25 -12.41
N ASP A 91 -2.75 -3.94 -11.15
CA ASP A 91 -2.05 -4.84 -10.22
C ASP A 91 -2.61 -4.83 -8.78
N GLY A 92 -3.77 -4.21 -8.56
CA GLY A 92 -4.48 -4.25 -7.28
C GLY A 92 -4.78 -5.68 -6.84
N GLY A 93 -4.41 -6.01 -5.60
CA GLY A 93 -4.47 -7.37 -5.06
C GLY A 93 -5.62 -7.61 -4.07
N THR A 94 -6.48 -6.62 -3.82
CA THR A 94 -7.54 -6.77 -2.79
C THR A 94 -8.60 -7.81 -3.17
N ARG A 95 -8.80 -8.09 -4.46
CA ARG A 95 -9.71 -9.10 -4.95
C ARG A 95 -9.22 -10.53 -4.83
N ILE A 96 -8.00 -10.75 -4.31
CA ILE A 96 -7.52 -12.14 -4.12
C ILE A 96 -8.41 -12.92 -3.16
N GLU A 97 -9.14 -12.27 -2.28
CA GLU A 97 -10.13 -12.92 -1.40
C GLU A 97 -11.13 -13.79 -2.19
N ASP A 98 -11.54 -13.35 -3.37
CA ASP A 98 -12.48 -14.06 -4.24
C ASP A 98 -11.91 -15.41 -4.73
N PHE A 99 -10.60 -15.56 -4.72
CA PHE A 99 -9.88 -16.71 -5.28
C PHE A 99 -9.10 -17.50 -4.24
N TRP A 100 -8.75 -16.88 -3.12
CA TRP A 100 -8.00 -17.54 -2.06
C TRP A 100 -8.96 -18.33 -1.16
N ASN A 101 -9.01 -19.62 -1.40
CA ASN A 101 -9.86 -20.55 -0.67
C ASN A 101 -9.00 -21.66 -0.05
N PRO A 102 -8.52 -21.48 1.19
CA PRO A 102 -7.76 -22.53 1.86
C PRO A 102 -8.63 -23.77 2.03
N ALA A 103 -8.03 -24.94 1.83
CA ALA A 103 -8.72 -26.22 1.99
C ALA A 103 -9.45 -26.31 3.33
N ALA A 104 -10.62 -26.93 3.33
CA ALA A 104 -11.39 -27.17 4.55
C ALA A 104 -10.50 -27.90 5.57
N GLY A 105 -10.50 -27.41 6.81
CA GLY A 105 -9.63 -27.93 7.87
C GLY A 105 -8.19 -27.42 7.83
N SER A 106 -7.88 -26.45 6.96
CA SER A 106 -6.57 -25.79 6.94
C SER A 106 -6.21 -25.24 8.32
N VAL A 107 -4.99 -25.51 8.74
CA VAL A 107 -4.40 -24.98 9.99
C VAL A 107 -3.69 -23.63 9.78
N ALA A 108 -3.79 -23.03 8.60
CA ALA A 108 -3.22 -21.71 8.33
C ALA A 108 -3.78 -20.69 9.33
N PRO A 109 -2.92 -20.03 10.12
CA PRO A 109 -3.38 -19.18 11.23
C PRO A 109 -3.84 -17.79 10.77
N TYR A 110 -3.42 -17.36 9.58
CA TYR A 110 -3.75 -16.03 9.04
C TYR A 110 -5.12 -16.01 8.38
N ARG A 111 -5.71 -14.81 8.34
CA ARG A 111 -7.01 -14.54 7.74
C ARG A 111 -6.87 -13.41 6.74
N PHE A 112 -7.81 -13.31 5.82
CA PHE A 112 -7.92 -12.13 4.96
C PHE A 112 -8.30 -10.92 5.83
N PRO A 113 -7.59 -9.78 5.72
CA PRO A 113 -7.91 -8.59 6.50
C PRO A 113 -9.20 -7.94 6.01
N GLU A 114 -9.88 -7.19 6.88
CA GLU A 114 -10.93 -6.28 6.44
C GLU A 114 -10.34 -5.23 5.48
N VAL A 115 -10.95 -5.03 4.30
CA VAL A 115 -10.47 -4.08 3.30
C VAL A 115 -11.41 -2.89 3.18
N VAL A 116 -10.85 -1.67 3.26
CA VAL A 116 -11.58 -0.41 3.08
C VAL A 116 -10.85 0.43 2.04
N GLY A 117 -11.44 0.56 0.85
CA GLY A 117 -10.89 1.33 -0.26
C GLY A 117 -11.50 2.73 -0.43
N GLY A 118 -10.86 3.57 -1.23
CA GLY A 118 -11.37 4.87 -1.65
C GLY A 118 -11.22 6.00 -0.61
N VAL A 119 -10.47 5.78 0.47
CA VAL A 119 -10.31 6.78 1.54
C VAL A 119 -9.35 7.88 1.10
N GLU A 120 -9.84 9.12 0.93
CA GLU A 120 -9.06 10.25 0.39
C GLU A 120 -8.53 10.01 -1.04
N ARG A 121 -9.28 9.26 -1.86
CA ARG A 121 -8.93 8.91 -3.25
C ARG A 121 -8.49 10.11 -4.07
N ALA A 122 -9.23 11.21 -4.01
CA ALA A 122 -8.93 12.41 -4.81
C ALA A 122 -7.54 13.00 -4.46
N ARG A 123 -7.14 12.97 -3.20
CA ARG A 123 -5.83 13.47 -2.77
C ARG A 123 -4.69 12.56 -3.24
N SER A 124 -4.88 11.24 -3.18
CA SER A 124 -3.88 10.30 -3.72
C SER A 124 -3.73 10.47 -5.23
N ARG A 125 -4.86 10.54 -5.97
CA ARG A 125 -4.85 10.78 -7.41
C ARG A 125 -4.15 12.08 -7.78
N GLN A 126 -4.37 13.14 -7.02
CA GLN A 126 -3.70 14.43 -7.25
C GLN A 126 -2.17 14.32 -7.12
N LEU A 127 -1.66 13.59 -6.13
CA LEU A 127 -0.21 13.36 -5.98
C LEU A 127 0.37 12.59 -7.17
N VAL A 128 -0.36 11.60 -7.70
CA VAL A 128 0.07 10.85 -8.90
C VAL A 128 0.07 11.76 -10.13
N ALA A 129 -0.96 12.58 -10.33
CA ALA A 129 -1.00 13.54 -11.43
C ALA A 129 0.17 14.54 -11.36
N GLU A 130 0.46 15.07 -10.18
CA GLU A 130 1.60 15.97 -9.94
C GLU A 130 2.95 15.27 -10.22
N PHE A 131 3.08 13.97 -9.89
CA PHE A 131 4.26 13.18 -10.25
C PHE A 131 4.44 13.10 -11.77
N LEU A 132 3.39 12.80 -12.50
CA LEU A 132 3.42 12.69 -13.96
C LEU A 132 3.78 14.02 -14.63
N GLU A 133 3.25 15.13 -14.12
CA GLU A 133 3.59 16.46 -14.62
C GLU A 133 5.07 16.82 -14.42
N ARG A 134 5.64 16.44 -13.27
CA ARG A 134 7.03 16.75 -12.90
C ARG A 134 8.06 15.78 -13.47
N HIS A 135 7.66 14.52 -13.66
CA HIS A 135 8.55 13.39 -13.98
C HIS A 135 8.00 12.51 -15.10
N PRO A 136 7.66 13.08 -16.29
CA PRO A 136 7.01 12.31 -17.37
C PRO A 136 7.86 11.15 -17.91
N ASP A 137 9.17 11.27 -17.80
CA ASP A 137 10.14 10.26 -18.28
C ASP A 137 10.64 9.31 -17.16
N ALA A 138 10.05 9.36 -15.98
CA ALA A 138 10.45 8.48 -14.89
C ALA A 138 10.14 6.99 -15.23
N PRO A 139 10.92 6.04 -14.72
CA PRO A 139 10.76 4.60 -15.05
C PRO A 139 9.34 4.05 -14.86
N LEU A 140 8.58 4.59 -13.91
CA LEU A 140 7.21 4.16 -13.61
C LEU A 140 6.13 5.12 -14.10
N ALA A 141 6.48 6.18 -14.87
CA ALA A 141 5.50 7.16 -15.35
C ALA A 141 4.38 6.50 -16.17
N ARG A 142 4.73 5.64 -17.14
CA ARG A 142 3.76 4.93 -17.97
C ARG A 142 2.79 4.03 -17.17
N TRP A 143 3.28 3.42 -16.10
CA TRP A 143 2.41 2.67 -15.19
C TRP A 143 1.53 3.61 -14.36
N ALA A 144 2.09 4.70 -13.84
CA ALA A 144 1.36 5.69 -13.05
C ALA A 144 0.22 6.38 -13.83
N GLU A 145 0.33 6.49 -15.17
CA GLU A 145 -0.76 6.96 -16.05
C GLU A 145 -2.03 6.12 -15.93
N THR A 146 -1.92 4.86 -15.57
CA THR A 146 -3.10 3.97 -15.38
C THR A 146 -3.89 4.28 -14.10
N LEU A 147 -3.35 5.11 -13.22
CA LEU A 147 -3.92 5.44 -11.91
C LEU A 147 -4.74 6.74 -11.90
N VAL A 148 -4.70 7.54 -12.97
CA VAL A 148 -5.30 8.89 -13.02
C VAL A 148 -6.35 9.06 -14.11
#